data_72733a790e7baa406b82d8899d4664f3
#
_entry.id   72733a790e7baa406b82d8899d4664f3
#
_cell.length_a   1.000
_cell.length_b   1.000
_cell.length_c   1.000
_cell.angle_alpha   90.00
_cell.angle_beta   90.00
_cell.angle_gamma   90.00
#
_symmetry.space_group_name_H-M   'P 1'
#
loop_
_entity.id
_entity.type
_entity.pdbx_description
1 polymer ?
#
loop_
_entity_poly.entity_id
_entity_poly.type
_entity_poly.pdbx_seq_one_letter_code
_entity_poly.pdbx_strand_id
1 'polypeptide(L)' 'MDTKEKILLASLELFSKDGYEAVSVSMIADALGITKGALYKHYTNKRDIFDSILRR' A
#
# COMPACT_ATOMS: atom_id res chain seq x y z
N MET A 1 -0.36 -3.05 -15.76
CA MET A 1 -0.76 -2.98 -14.35
C MET A 1 -0.81 -1.52 -13.93
N ASP A 2 -1.92 -1.07 -13.37
CA ASP A 2 -2.05 0.33 -12.99
C ASP A 2 -1.45 0.61 -11.62
N THR A 3 -1.35 1.89 -11.28
CA THR A 3 -0.74 2.32 -10.02
C THR A 3 -1.48 1.77 -8.80
N LYS A 4 -2.81 1.73 -8.87
CA LYS A 4 -3.61 1.22 -7.76
C LYS A 4 -3.27 -0.23 -7.44
N GLU A 5 -3.14 -1.06 -8.48
CA GLU A 5 -2.78 -2.46 -8.32
C GLU A 5 -1.35 -2.62 -7.81
N LYS A 6 -0.43 -1.78 -8.29
CA LYS A 6 0.95 -1.81 -7.81
C LYS A 6 1.03 -1.49 -6.32
N ILE A 7 0.24 -0.53 -5.86
CA ILE A 7 0.18 -0.18 -4.44
C ILE A 7 -0.30 -1.37 -3.63
N LEU A 8 -1.34 -2.04 -4.12
CA LEU A 8 -1.92 -3.19 -3.43
C LEU A 8 -0.90 -4.32 -3.30
N LEU A 9 -0.21 -4.64 -4.39
CA LEU A 9 0.77 -5.73 -4.39
C LEU A 9 1.99 -5.42 -3.53
N ALA A 10 2.49 -4.19 -3.58
CA ALA A 10 3.61 -3.77 -2.74
C ALA A 10 3.22 -3.82 -1.27
N SER A 11 2.00 -3.40 -0.95
CA SER A 11 1.50 -3.43 0.43
C SER A 11 1.39 -4.85 0.94
N LEU A 12 0.83 -5.74 0.12
CA LEU A 12 0.71 -7.15 0.49
C LEU A 12 2.08 -7.74 0.82
N GLU A 13 3.07 -7.46 -0.01
CA GLU A 13 4.42 -7.96 0.20
C GLU A 13 5.02 -7.44 1.50
N LEU A 14 4.91 -6.13 1.75
CA LEU A 14 5.45 -5.52 2.95
C LEU A 14 4.72 -6.00 4.20
N PHE A 15 3.39 -6.09 4.17
CA PHE A 15 2.61 -6.58 5.30
C PHE A 15 2.97 -8.03 5.61
N SER A 16 3.20 -8.84 4.58
CA SER A 16 3.55 -10.25 4.76
C SER A 16 4.95 -10.41 5.38
N LYS A 17 5.85 -9.51 5.01
CA LYS A 17 7.23 -9.58 5.47
C LYS A 17 7.41 -8.99 6.87
N ASP A 18 6.88 -7.80 7.10
CA ASP A 18 7.16 -7.03 8.32
C ASP A 18 5.98 -6.94 9.29
N GLY A 19 4.79 -7.34 8.87
CA GLY A 19 3.57 -7.22 9.66
C GLY A 19 2.90 -5.88 9.45
N TYR A 20 1.57 -5.88 9.60
CA TYR A 20 0.75 -4.69 9.32
C TYR A 20 1.22 -3.46 10.13
N GLU A 21 1.48 -3.65 11.43
CA GLU A 21 1.80 -2.53 12.31
C GLU A 21 3.14 -1.87 11.97
N ALA A 22 4.11 -2.64 11.49
CA ALA A 22 5.43 -2.12 11.19
C ALA A 22 5.51 -1.38 9.86
N VAL A 23 4.50 -1.52 9.00
CA VAL A 23 4.50 -0.92 7.68
C VAL A 23 3.74 0.41 7.70
N SER A 24 4.35 1.46 7.14
CA SER A 24 3.71 2.76 7.01
C SER A 24 3.37 3.04 5.55
N VAL A 25 2.46 3.99 5.32
CA VAL A 25 2.14 4.44 3.95
C VAL A 25 3.38 4.99 3.26
N SER A 26 4.26 5.68 4.01
CA SER A 26 5.52 6.18 3.46
C SER A 26 6.39 5.06 2.92
N MET A 27 6.47 3.96 3.64
CA MET A 27 7.25 2.80 3.20
C MET A 27 6.72 2.23 1.89
N ILE A 28 5.41 2.15 1.76
CA ILE A 28 4.78 1.64 0.55
C ILE A 28 5.07 2.57 -0.63
N ALA A 29 4.88 3.88 -0.42
CA ALA A 29 5.13 4.86 -1.47
C ALA A 29 6.59 4.83 -1.90
N ASP A 30 7.51 4.77 -0.93
CA ASP A 30 8.95 4.73 -1.22
C ASP A 30 9.33 3.47 -2.02
N ALA A 31 8.75 2.34 -1.67
CA ALA A 31 9.01 1.08 -2.38
C ALA A 31 8.62 1.16 -3.86
N LEU A 32 7.63 1.98 -4.18
CA LEU A 32 7.15 2.16 -5.55
C LEU A 32 7.75 3.37 -6.25
N GLY A 33 8.50 4.19 -5.51
CA GLY A 33 9.06 5.42 -6.08
C GLY A 33 8.01 6.48 -6.37
N ILE A 34 6.92 6.51 -5.61
CA ILE A 34 5.87 7.52 -5.75
C ILE A 34 5.76 8.33 -4.45
N THR A 35 5.07 9.47 -4.54
CA THR A 35 4.83 10.29 -3.36
C THR A 35 3.64 9.74 -2.55
N LYS A 36 3.58 10.10 -1.27
CA LYS A 36 2.41 9.76 -0.45
C LYS A 36 1.14 10.36 -1.02
N GLY A 37 1.24 11.58 -1.56
CA GLY A 37 0.09 12.23 -2.20
C GLY A 37 -0.45 11.42 -3.36
N ALA A 38 0.44 10.86 -4.17
CA ALA A 38 0.02 10.02 -5.29
C ALA A 38 -0.67 8.75 -4.79
N LEU A 39 -0.15 8.15 -3.70
CA LEU A 39 -0.75 6.97 -3.11
C LEU A 39 -2.16 7.29 -2.57
N TYR A 40 -2.30 8.42 -1.88
CA TYR A 40 -3.58 8.81 -1.29
C TYR A 40 -4.66 9.15 -2.32
N LYS A 41 -4.30 9.29 -3.60
CA LYS A 41 -5.31 9.42 -4.66
C LYS A 41 -6.05 8.11 -4.88
N HIS A 42 -5.47 7.00 -4.47
CA HIS A 42 -6.05 5.67 -4.70
C HIS A 42 -6.63 5.04 -3.43
N TYR A 43 -6.06 5.33 -2.28
CA TYR A 43 -6.48 4.75 -1.01
C TYR A 43 -6.52 5.81 0.07
N THR A 44 -7.48 5.69 0.96
CA THR A 44 -7.69 6.68 2.02
C THR A 44 -6.60 6.62 3.10
N ASN A 45 -6.21 5.41 3.48
CA ASN A 45 -5.22 5.21 4.53
C ASN A 45 -4.70 3.76 4.45
N LYS A 46 -3.82 3.41 5.37
CA LYS A 46 -3.23 2.07 5.42
C LYS A 46 -4.29 0.99 5.59
N ARG A 47 -5.28 1.23 6.45
CA ARG A 47 -6.35 0.27 6.70
C ARG A 47 -7.19 0.03 5.44
N ASP A 48 -7.42 1.08 4.67
CA ASP A 48 -8.15 0.96 3.41
C ASP A 48 -7.42 0.03 2.44
N ILE A 49 -6.10 0.15 2.38
CA ILE A 49 -5.28 -0.74 1.54
C ILE A 49 -5.42 -2.18 2.03
N PHE A 50 -5.31 -2.39 3.34
CA PHE A 50 -5.42 -3.71 3.94
C PHE A 50 -6.79 -4.35 3.66
N ASP A 51 -7.85 -3.57 3.86
CA ASP A 51 -9.21 -4.05 3.59
C ASP A 51 -9.38 -4.41 2.12
N SER A 52 -8.75 -3.66 1.22
CA SER A 52 -8.82 -3.93 -0.21
C SER A 52 -8.11 -5.24 -0.57
N ILE A 53 -7.03 -5.58 0.13
CA ILE A 53 -6.35 -6.86 -0.04
C ILE A 53 -7.30 -8.00 0.35
N LEU A 54 -8.02 -7.84 1.46
CA LEU A 54 -8.92 -8.88 1.95
C LEU A 54 -10.12 -9.09 1.04
N ARG A 55 -10.50 -8.04 0.29
CA ARG A 55 -11.67 -8.11 -0.60
C ARG A 55 -11.38 -8.59 -2.01
N ARG A 56 -10.12 -8.78 -2.37
CA ARG A 56 -9.80 -9.15 -3.74
C ARG A 56 -10.13 -10.62 -4.03
#